data_d46b7327f76bacc8f0b46b07a9fcf912
#
_entry.id   d46b7327f76bacc8f0b46b07a9fcf912
#
_cell.length_a   1.000
_cell.length_b   1.000
_cell.length_c   1.000
_cell.angle_alpha   90.00
_cell.angle_beta   90.00
_cell.angle_gamma   90.00
#
_symmetry.space_group_name_H-M   'P 1'
#
loop_
_entity.id
_entity.type
_entity.pdbx_description
1 polymer ?
#
loop_
_entity_poly.entity_id
_entity_poly.type
_entity_poly.pdbx_seq_one_letter_code
_entity_poly.pdbx_strand_id
1 'polypeptide(L)'
;MKMGGNYLAILGVTTVTTVMSCSPAKKEYASFELYPVRTGSLTEMEYTPLATKFYLWSPTAEEVRLMLYDAGEGGHAYETVKMEPTEDGTWTTSVDKNLLGKFYAFNVKINDKWQGDTPGINAHAVGVNGKRAAIIDWKTTNPEGWESDRRPSLKSPADMIIYEMHHRDFSVDSTSGIKNKGKYLALTEHGTMNSDKLLTGIDHLIELGVTHVHLLPSSDYASIDETKLEENHYNWGYDPANYNVPDGSYSTDPYQPATRVKEFKQMVQALHRAGIRVIMDMVYNHTFNTVESNFERTVPGYFYRQKEDGTLANGSGCGNET
;
A
#
# COMPACT_ATOMS: atom_id res chain seq x y z
N MET A 1 28.89 -38.08 80.13
CA MET A 1 27.57 -37.55 79.73
C MET A 1 27.72 -36.97 78.34
N LYS A 2 27.33 -37.67 77.29
CA LYS A 2 27.45 -37.28 75.92
C LYS A 2 26.00 -36.91 75.44
N MET A 3 25.81 -35.69 75.10
CA MET A 3 24.58 -35.25 74.40
C MET A 3 24.75 -35.39 72.87
N GLY A 4 23.94 -36.20 72.26
CA GLY A 4 23.87 -36.35 70.81
C GLY A 4 22.89 -35.34 70.24
N GLY A 5 23.36 -34.55 69.30
CA GLY A 5 22.52 -33.63 68.52
C GLY A 5 22.09 -34.29 67.21
N ASN A 6 20.81 -34.42 67.02
CA ASN A 6 20.17 -34.87 65.79
C ASN A 6 20.14 -33.71 64.76
N TYR A 7 20.79 -33.87 63.62
CA TYR A 7 20.64 -32.99 62.47
C TYR A 7 19.54 -33.55 61.56
N LEU A 8 18.45 -32.79 61.38
CA LEU A 8 17.40 -33.06 60.43
C LEU A 8 17.85 -32.46 59.08
N ALA A 9 18.11 -33.32 58.10
CA ALA A 9 18.36 -32.86 56.72
C ALA A 9 17.02 -32.63 56.00
N ILE A 10 16.74 -31.37 55.63
CA ILE A 10 15.60 -31.01 54.78
C ILE A 10 16.04 -31.17 53.34
N LEU A 11 15.56 -32.19 52.65
CA LEU A 11 15.65 -32.32 51.17
C LEU A 11 14.68 -31.35 50.53
N GLY A 12 15.18 -30.29 49.97
CA GLY A 12 14.43 -29.40 49.11
C GLY A 12 14.21 -30.04 47.72
N VAL A 13 13.00 -30.41 47.38
CA VAL A 13 12.63 -30.84 46.01
C VAL A 13 12.40 -29.60 45.16
N THR A 14 13.36 -29.28 44.31
CA THR A 14 13.23 -28.22 43.31
C THR A 14 12.46 -28.78 42.11
N THR A 15 11.19 -28.46 41.99
CA THR A 15 10.39 -28.80 40.82
C THR A 15 10.80 -27.86 39.68
N VAL A 16 11.55 -28.36 38.71
CA VAL A 16 11.83 -27.65 37.45
C VAL A 16 10.59 -27.77 36.56
N THR A 17 9.82 -26.72 36.50
CA THR A 17 8.70 -26.61 35.54
C THR A 17 9.28 -26.32 34.18
N THR A 18 9.42 -27.33 33.33
CA THR A 18 9.79 -27.16 31.93
C THR A 18 8.57 -26.57 31.24
N VAL A 19 8.60 -25.27 30.93
CA VAL A 19 7.63 -24.64 30.03
C VAL A 19 7.97 -25.15 28.62
N MET A 20 7.23 -26.14 28.14
CA MET A 20 7.26 -26.51 26.73
C MET A 20 6.68 -25.34 25.96
N SER A 21 7.55 -24.61 25.26
CA SER A 21 7.16 -23.68 24.22
C SER A 21 6.57 -24.50 23.09
N CYS A 22 5.25 -24.57 23.02
CA CYS A 22 4.55 -25.15 21.89
C CYS A 22 4.70 -24.16 20.72
N SER A 23 5.66 -24.42 19.82
CA SER A 23 5.64 -23.77 18.51
C SER A 23 4.31 -24.14 17.84
N PRO A 24 3.57 -23.17 17.23
CA PRO A 24 2.37 -23.52 16.52
C PRO A 24 2.70 -24.55 15.43
N ALA A 25 1.91 -25.61 15.37
CA ALA A 25 2.10 -26.67 14.38
C ALA A 25 2.00 -26.06 12.98
N LYS A 26 2.91 -26.47 12.07
CA LYS A 26 2.88 -26.09 10.66
C LYS A 26 1.49 -26.41 10.09
N LYS A 27 0.80 -25.39 9.57
CA LYS A 27 -0.50 -25.56 8.92
C LYS A 27 -0.27 -25.93 7.46
N GLU A 28 -0.53 -27.19 7.13
CA GLU A 28 -0.46 -27.69 5.75
C GLU A 28 -1.87 -27.83 5.18
N TYR A 29 -2.10 -27.32 3.99
CA TYR A 29 -3.34 -27.42 3.24
C TYR A 29 -3.06 -28.15 1.93
N ALA A 30 -3.93 -29.07 1.53
CA ALA A 30 -3.75 -29.86 0.31
C ALA A 30 -3.94 -29.03 -0.97
N SER A 31 -4.68 -27.92 -0.88
CA SER A 31 -4.87 -26.98 -2.00
C SER A 31 -5.26 -25.59 -1.46
N PHE A 32 -5.21 -24.58 -2.34
CA PHE A 32 -5.56 -23.20 -2.01
C PHE A 32 -7.04 -23.03 -1.61
N GLU A 33 -7.95 -23.84 -2.15
CA GLU A 33 -9.39 -23.81 -1.83
C GLU A 33 -9.68 -24.19 -0.38
N LEU A 34 -8.73 -24.87 0.27
CA LEU A 34 -8.85 -25.25 1.68
C LEU A 34 -8.32 -24.18 2.65
N TYR A 35 -7.78 -23.08 2.13
CA TYR A 35 -7.35 -22.00 3.00
C TYR A 35 -8.55 -21.39 3.72
N PRO A 36 -8.45 -21.09 5.02
CA PRO A 36 -9.51 -20.40 5.75
C PRO A 36 -9.75 -19.02 5.13
N VAL A 37 -11.04 -18.65 5.01
CA VAL A 37 -11.46 -17.42 4.35
C VAL A 37 -11.88 -16.41 5.40
N ARG A 38 -11.29 -15.23 5.36
CA ARG A 38 -11.78 -14.08 6.10
C ARG A 38 -12.95 -13.45 5.35
N THR A 39 -14.09 -13.29 6.04
CA THR A 39 -15.26 -12.58 5.51
C THR A 39 -15.21 -11.10 5.87
N GLY A 40 -15.61 -10.23 4.94
CA GLY A 40 -15.65 -8.77 5.15
C GLY A 40 -14.44 -8.02 4.58
N SER A 41 -14.29 -6.77 4.97
CA SER A 41 -13.20 -5.91 4.50
C SER A 41 -11.84 -6.36 5.06
N LEU A 42 -10.83 -6.44 4.18
CA LEU A 42 -9.43 -6.72 4.54
C LEU A 42 -8.69 -5.41 4.86
N THR A 43 -9.14 -4.68 5.85
CA THR A 43 -8.35 -3.57 6.40
C THR A 43 -7.15 -4.14 7.14
N GLU A 44 -5.93 -3.78 6.75
CA GLU A 44 -4.70 -4.28 7.39
C GLU A 44 -4.23 -3.40 8.55
N MET A 45 -4.73 -2.16 8.66
CA MET A 45 -4.39 -1.24 9.73
C MET A 45 -5.57 -0.36 10.10
N GLU A 46 -5.85 -0.25 11.39
CA GLU A 46 -6.85 0.64 11.99
C GLU A 46 -6.16 1.55 13.01
N TYR A 47 -6.03 2.82 12.68
CA TYR A 47 -5.40 3.81 13.54
C TYR A 47 -6.41 4.56 14.41
N THR A 48 -6.05 4.70 15.68
CA THR A 48 -6.60 5.70 16.59
C THR A 48 -5.45 6.37 17.37
N PRO A 49 -5.65 7.57 17.96
CA PRO A 49 -4.61 8.20 18.78
C PRO A 49 -4.19 7.38 20.02
N LEU A 50 -5.01 6.43 20.47
CA LEU A 50 -4.73 5.61 21.66
C LEU A 50 -4.10 4.26 21.31
N ALA A 51 -4.47 3.69 20.17
CA ALA A 51 -3.98 2.38 19.75
C ALA A 51 -4.09 2.22 18.24
N THR A 52 -3.19 1.42 17.67
CA THR A 52 -3.26 1.00 16.27
C THR A 52 -3.37 -0.53 16.23
N LYS A 53 -4.38 -1.03 15.52
CA LYS A 53 -4.58 -2.47 15.29
C LYS A 53 -4.07 -2.84 13.92
N PHE A 54 -3.45 -4.01 13.83
CA PHE A 54 -2.88 -4.54 12.60
C PHE A 54 -3.41 -5.93 12.33
N TYR A 55 -3.64 -6.22 11.05
CA TYR A 55 -4.18 -7.47 10.57
C TYR A 55 -3.45 -7.89 9.30
N LEU A 56 -3.13 -9.17 9.17
CA LEU A 56 -2.56 -9.73 7.94
C LEU A 56 -3.14 -11.11 7.71
N TRP A 57 -3.76 -11.32 6.55
CA TRP A 57 -4.20 -12.66 6.17
C TRP A 57 -3.02 -13.42 5.55
N SER A 58 -2.55 -14.44 6.25
CA SER A 58 -1.46 -15.32 5.84
C SER A 58 -1.69 -16.71 6.47
N PRO A 59 -2.58 -17.54 5.86
CA PRO A 59 -3.07 -18.77 6.47
C PRO A 59 -2.00 -19.84 6.67
N THR A 60 -0.95 -19.83 5.85
CA THR A 60 0.16 -20.79 5.91
C THR A 60 1.33 -20.33 6.78
N ALA A 61 1.25 -19.13 7.34
CA ALA A 61 2.31 -18.58 8.18
C ALA A 61 2.47 -19.39 9.49
N GLU A 62 3.73 -19.60 9.87
CA GLU A 62 4.15 -20.18 11.16
C GLU A 62 4.33 -19.11 12.21
N GLU A 63 4.78 -17.92 11.80
CA GLU A 63 4.96 -16.73 12.64
C GLU A 63 4.81 -15.49 11.78
N VAL A 64 4.18 -14.45 12.33
CA VAL A 64 4.12 -13.13 11.71
C VAL A 64 4.61 -12.10 12.72
N ARG A 65 5.42 -11.17 12.24
CA ARG A 65 5.92 -10.02 13.00
C ARG A 65 5.49 -8.72 12.35
N LEU A 66 5.04 -7.80 13.17
CA LEU A 66 4.90 -6.40 12.83
C LEU A 66 6.22 -5.70 13.12
N MET A 67 6.78 -5.05 12.11
CA MET A 67 8.00 -4.27 12.19
C MET A 67 7.64 -2.78 12.17
N LEU A 68 8.05 -1.99 13.15
CA LEU A 68 7.76 -0.55 13.23
C LEU A 68 9.00 0.29 12.94
N TYR A 69 8.82 1.35 12.15
CA TYR A 69 9.90 2.20 11.65
C TYR A 69 9.59 3.69 11.82
N ASP A 70 10.64 4.49 11.95
CA ASP A 70 10.56 5.95 11.98
C ASP A 70 10.49 6.59 10.57
N ALA A 71 10.97 5.89 9.56
CA ALA A 71 11.04 6.39 8.18
C ALA A 71 10.45 5.39 7.18
N GLY A 72 9.93 5.90 6.07
CA GLY A 72 9.34 5.12 4.97
C GLY A 72 10.34 4.25 4.23
N GLU A 73 11.62 4.60 4.26
CA GLU A 73 12.73 3.84 3.68
C GLU A 73 13.99 3.96 4.54
N GLY A 74 14.91 2.99 4.41
CA GLY A 74 16.16 2.97 5.15
C GLY A 74 16.02 2.68 6.65
N GLY A 75 17.13 2.64 7.38
CA GLY A 75 17.16 2.36 8.82
C GLY A 75 16.65 0.97 9.20
N HIS A 76 16.60 0.72 10.50
CA HIS A 76 16.12 -0.54 11.09
C HIS A 76 14.81 -0.34 11.83
N ALA A 77 14.04 -1.40 12.00
CA ALA A 77 12.86 -1.38 12.87
C ALA A 77 13.29 -0.99 14.30
N TYR A 78 12.61 0.00 14.87
CA TYR A 78 12.84 0.38 16.25
C TYR A 78 12.09 -0.54 17.23
N GLU A 79 11.09 -1.24 16.74
CA GLU A 79 10.28 -2.17 17.51
C GLU A 79 9.79 -3.31 16.61
N THR A 80 9.75 -4.51 17.17
CA THR A 80 9.20 -5.70 16.54
C THR A 80 8.16 -6.31 17.46
N VAL A 81 6.94 -6.49 16.98
CA VAL A 81 5.82 -7.02 17.74
C VAL A 81 5.38 -8.35 17.12
N LYS A 82 5.34 -9.42 17.92
CA LYS A 82 4.76 -10.69 17.47
C LYS A 82 3.26 -10.56 17.29
N MET A 83 2.73 -11.11 16.21
CA MET A 83 1.30 -11.16 15.96
C MET A 83 0.73 -12.51 16.37
N GLU A 84 -0.57 -12.51 16.70
CA GLU A 84 -1.27 -13.72 17.13
C GLU A 84 -2.22 -14.20 16.01
N PRO A 85 -2.26 -15.52 15.74
CA PRO A 85 -3.11 -16.08 14.69
C PRO A 85 -4.58 -16.16 15.14
N THR A 86 -5.49 -16.04 14.19
CA THR A 86 -6.93 -16.29 14.33
C THR A 86 -7.35 -17.51 13.51
N GLU A 87 -8.59 -17.97 13.70
CA GLU A 87 -9.10 -19.19 13.06
C GLU A 87 -9.31 -19.02 11.53
N ASP A 88 -9.54 -17.78 11.07
CA ASP A 88 -9.75 -17.46 9.65
C ASP A 88 -8.46 -17.23 8.85
N GLY A 89 -7.30 -17.60 9.42
CA GLY A 89 -5.99 -17.45 8.79
C GLY A 89 -5.41 -16.04 8.88
N THR A 90 -6.08 -15.14 9.59
CA THR A 90 -5.57 -13.79 9.85
C THR A 90 -4.64 -13.79 11.06
N TRP A 91 -3.65 -12.93 11.03
CA TRP A 91 -2.78 -12.59 12.15
C TRP A 91 -3.12 -11.19 12.64
N THR A 92 -3.13 -10.98 13.95
CA THR A 92 -3.54 -9.69 14.53
C THR A 92 -2.64 -9.28 15.68
N THR A 93 -2.50 -7.97 15.86
CA THR A 93 -1.89 -7.37 17.06
C THR A 93 -2.42 -5.96 17.28
N SER A 94 -2.27 -5.45 18.50
CA SER A 94 -2.57 -4.06 18.86
C SER A 94 -1.34 -3.44 19.52
N VAL A 95 -1.05 -2.20 19.16
CA VAL A 95 0.00 -1.39 19.78
C VAL A 95 -0.64 -0.20 20.46
N ASP A 96 -0.67 -0.20 21.79
CA ASP A 96 -1.40 0.76 22.61
C ASP A 96 -0.59 2.06 22.83
N LYS A 97 -0.34 2.75 21.74
CA LYS A 97 0.30 4.08 21.70
C LYS A 97 -0.04 4.80 20.40
N ASN A 98 0.17 6.11 20.37
CA ASN A 98 0.01 6.91 19.16
C ASN A 98 1.15 6.62 18.18
N LEU A 99 0.82 6.01 17.05
CA LEU A 99 1.76 5.69 15.97
C LEU A 99 1.61 6.62 14.75
N LEU A 100 0.87 7.72 14.85
CA LEU A 100 0.70 8.66 13.74
C LEU A 100 2.06 9.10 13.17
N GLY A 101 2.20 9.02 11.85
CA GLY A 101 3.42 9.39 11.14
C GLY A 101 4.53 8.34 11.21
N LYS A 102 4.30 7.20 11.84
CA LYS A 102 5.21 6.05 11.79
C LYS A 102 4.91 5.17 10.59
N PHE A 103 5.84 4.26 10.31
CA PHE A 103 5.74 3.30 9.23
C PHE A 103 5.79 1.88 9.78
N TYR A 104 5.24 0.95 9.01
CA TYR A 104 5.26 -0.45 9.38
C TYR A 104 5.49 -1.37 8.18
N ALA A 105 5.94 -2.56 8.46
CA ALA A 105 5.93 -3.69 7.56
C ALA A 105 5.55 -4.96 8.33
N PHE A 106 5.02 -5.92 7.61
CA PHE A 106 4.87 -7.28 8.11
C PHE A 106 6.06 -8.11 7.65
N ASN A 107 6.49 -9.06 8.48
CA ASN A 107 7.46 -10.07 8.10
C ASN A 107 6.88 -11.44 8.47
N VAL A 108 6.76 -12.32 7.47
CA VAL A 108 6.07 -13.59 7.56
C VAL A 108 7.06 -14.74 7.50
N LYS A 109 6.94 -15.71 8.39
CA LYS A 109 7.73 -16.94 8.39
C LYS A 109 6.90 -18.10 7.81
N ILE A 110 7.40 -18.69 6.73
CA ILE A 110 6.77 -19.83 6.05
C ILE A 110 7.88 -20.85 5.71
N ASN A 111 7.66 -22.12 6.01
CA ASN A 111 8.62 -23.21 5.81
C ASN A 111 10.00 -22.87 6.44
N ASP A 112 9.96 -22.43 7.71
CA ASP A 112 11.12 -22.00 8.48
C ASP A 112 11.94 -20.84 7.90
N LYS A 113 11.43 -20.18 6.83
CA LYS A 113 12.09 -19.05 6.17
C LYS A 113 11.29 -17.76 6.35
N TRP A 114 11.95 -16.68 6.75
CA TRP A 114 11.41 -15.33 6.71
C TRP A 114 11.37 -14.83 5.28
N GLN A 115 10.18 -14.35 4.84
CA GLN A 115 9.94 -13.92 3.45
C GLN A 115 10.43 -12.50 3.15
N GLY A 116 10.86 -11.77 4.17
CA GLY A 116 11.22 -10.35 4.06
C GLY A 116 10.06 -9.42 4.37
N ASP A 117 10.39 -8.14 4.52
CA ASP A 117 9.42 -7.12 4.88
C ASP A 117 8.47 -6.81 3.73
N THR A 118 7.18 -6.65 4.03
CA THR A 118 6.13 -6.26 3.10
C THR A 118 5.20 -5.22 3.76
N PRO A 119 4.76 -4.18 3.05
CA PRO A 119 3.74 -3.25 3.55
C PRO A 119 2.37 -3.91 3.74
N GLY A 120 2.21 -5.16 3.31
CA GLY A 120 0.94 -5.85 3.18
C GLY A 120 0.38 -5.75 1.76
N ILE A 121 -0.73 -6.44 1.52
CA ILE A 121 -1.39 -6.50 0.19
C ILE A 121 -2.38 -5.33 0.05
N ASN A 122 -2.98 -4.92 1.17
CA ASN A 122 -4.03 -3.91 1.21
C ASN A 122 -3.55 -2.59 1.87
N ALA A 123 -2.27 -2.25 1.75
CA ALA A 123 -1.79 -0.95 2.18
C ALA A 123 -2.49 0.16 1.37
N HIS A 124 -2.98 1.21 2.04
CA HIS A 124 -3.61 2.37 1.42
C HIS A 124 -2.75 3.64 1.49
N ALA A 125 -1.68 3.60 2.27
CA ALA A 125 -0.67 4.64 2.35
C ALA A 125 0.69 3.98 2.55
N VAL A 126 1.70 4.45 1.82
CA VAL A 126 3.07 3.94 1.90
C VAL A 126 4.06 5.09 2.01
N GLY A 127 5.26 4.81 2.50
CA GLY A 127 6.39 5.72 2.45
C GLY A 127 6.97 5.83 1.04
N VAL A 128 8.01 6.63 0.93
CA VAL A 128 8.78 6.79 -0.31
C VAL A 128 9.23 5.42 -0.86
N ASN A 129 9.12 5.25 -2.17
CA ASN A 129 9.40 3.98 -2.88
C ASN A 129 8.54 2.77 -2.45
N GLY A 130 7.40 2.97 -1.77
CA GLY A 130 6.38 1.94 -1.54
C GLY A 130 6.76 0.77 -0.63
N LYS A 131 7.94 0.76 0.01
CA LYS A 131 8.48 -0.41 0.73
C LYS A 131 7.86 -0.67 2.10
N ARG A 132 7.30 0.37 2.72
CA ARG A 132 6.67 0.31 4.04
C ARG A 132 5.32 1.00 4.00
N ALA A 133 4.33 0.41 4.63
CA ALA A 133 3.05 1.06 4.83
C ALA A 133 3.18 2.18 5.87
N ALA A 134 2.32 3.19 5.76
CA ALA A 134 2.34 4.37 6.62
C ALA A 134 1.09 4.46 7.48
N ILE A 135 1.26 4.93 8.70
CA ILE A 135 0.17 5.17 9.64
C ILE A 135 -0.22 6.63 9.54
N ILE A 136 -1.35 6.90 8.90
CA ILE A 136 -1.87 8.25 8.68
C ILE A 136 -3.27 8.42 9.28
N ASP A 137 -3.63 9.65 9.61
CA ASP A 137 -5.02 9.99 9.89
C ASP A 137 -5.72 10.40 8.58
N TRP A 138 -6.61 9.56 8.09
CA TRP A 138 -7.34 9.75 6.85
C TRP A 138 -8.12 11.07 6.78
N LYS A 139 -8.57 11.60 7.93
CA LYS A 139 -9.28 12.88 7.97
C LYS A 139 -8.40 14.04 7.53
N THR A 140 -7.09 13.96 7.76
CA THR A 140 -6.14 15.00 7.36
C THR A 140 -5.86 15.01 5.85
N THR A 141 -6.23 13.95 5.14
CA THR A 141 -6.07 13.84 3.69
C THR A 141 -7.23 14.40 2.88
N ASN A 142 -8.33 14.81 3.54
CA ASN A 142 -9.48 15.38 2.85
C ASN A 142 -9.23 16.87 2.56
N PRO A 143 -9.28 17.32 1.30
CA PRO A 143 -9.28 18.74 0.98
C PRO A 143 -10.59 19.39 1.44
N GLU A 144 -10.60 20.72 1.54
CA GLU A 144 -11.77 21.46 1.91
C GLU A 144 -12.95 21.17 0.97
N GLY A 145 -14.10 20.81 1.55
CA GLY A 145 -15.31 20.47 0.81
C GLY A 145 -15.33 19.07 0.21
N TRP A 146 -14.37 18.19 0.56
CA TRP A 146 -14.33 16.81 0.06
C TRP A 146 -15.60 16.01 0.37
N GLU A 147 -16.17 16.17 1.57
CA GLU A 147 -17.39 15.47 2.01
C GLU A 147 -18.62 15.79 1.12
N SER A 148 -18.62 16.97 0.50
CA SER A 148 -19.67 17.44 -0.41
C SER A 148 -19.32 17.24 -1.88
N ASP A 149 -18.11 16.74 -2.21
CA ASP A 149 -17.73 16.49 -3.59
C ASP A 149 -18.67 15.46 -4.25
N ARG A 150 -19.03 15.73 -5.47
CA ARG A 150 -19.93 14.84 -6.25
C ARG A 150 -19.43 14.74 -7.67
N ARG A 151 -19.30 13.51 -8.12
CA ARG A 151 -19.01 13.21 -9.52
C ARG A 151 -20.09 13.86 -10.41
N PRO A 152 -19.72 14.61 -11.46
CA PRO A 152 -20.68 15.20 -12.41
C PRO A 152 -21.65 14.15 -12.97
N SER A 153 -22.91 14.51 -13.21
CA SER A 153 -23.89 13.58 -13.77
C SER A 153 -23.65 13.33 -15.27
N LEU A 154 -23.91 12.13 -15.74
CA LEU A 154 -23.86 11.76 -17.16
C LEU A 154 -25.25 11.26 -17.56
N LYS A 155 -25.81 11.80 -18.66
CA LYS A 155 -27.16 11.44 -19.15
C LYS A 155 -27.14 10.10 -19.89
N SER A 156 -26.13 9.89 -20.73
CA SER A 156 -25.94 8.67 -21.51
C SER A 156 -24.45 8.32 -21.63
N PRO A 157 -24.10 7.03 -21.69
CA PRO A 157 -22.74 6.63 -22.06
C PRO A 157 -22.29 7.13 -23.43
N ALA A 158 -23.25 7.39 -24.36
CA ALA A 158 -22.95 7.95 -25.67
C ALA A 158 -22.50 9.42 -25.63
N ASP A 159 -22.68 10.11 -24.49
CA ASP A 159 -22.23 11.50 -24.30
C ASP A 159 -20.77 11.58 -23.80
N MET A 160 -20.07 10.44 -23.67
CA MET A 160 -18.70 10.42 -23.19
C MET A 160 -17.73 10.92 -24.25
N ILE A 161 -16.95 11.94 -23.91
CA ILE A 161 -15.76 12.38 -24.63
C ILE A 161 -14.58 12.18 -23.69
N ILE A 162 -13.75 11.20 -23.99
CA ILE A 162 -12.67 10.75 -23.12
C ILE A 162 -11.34 11.31 -23.62
N TYR A 163 -10.56 11.90 -22.71
CA TYR A 163 -9.20 12.32 -22.95
C TYR A 163 -8.27 11.45 -22.07
N GLU A 164 -7.46 10.60 -22.71
CA GLU A 164 -6.46 9.81 -22.02
C GLU A 164 -5.20 10.64 -21.82
N MET A 165 -4.63 10.61 -20.63
CA MET A 165 -3.44 11.39 -20.31
C MET A 165 -2.54 10.75 -19.26
N HIS A 166 -1.27 11.06 -19.36
CA HIS A 166 -0.25 10.77 -18.37
C HIS A 166 -0.03 12.00 -17.48
N HIS A 167 -0.05 11.84 -16.14
CA HIS A 167 0.06 12.96 -15.19
C HIS A 167 1.25 13.88 -15.47
N ARG A 168 2.43 13.27 -15.63
CA ARG A 168 3.66 14.02 -15.85
C ARG A 168 3.64 14.74 -17.20
N ASP A 169 3.37 14.01 -18.26
CA ASP A 169 3.51 14.54 -19.64
C ASP A 169 2.50 15.62 -19.96
N PHE A 170 1.32 15.56 -19.36
CA PHE A 170 0.28 16.56 -19.56
C PHE A 170 0.70 17.97 -19.12
N SER A 171 1.67 18.12 -18.23
CA SER A 171 2.02 19.40 -17.62
C SER A 171 3.52 19.72 -17.58
N VAL A 172 4.40 18.76 -17.91
CA VAL A 172 5.85 18.88 -17.68
C VAL A 172 6.55 19.85 -18.61
N ASP A 173 5.96 20.18 -19.77
CA ASP A 173 6.56 21.10 -20.71
C ASP A 173 6.94 22.44 -20.05
N SER A 174 8.15 22.93 -20.36
CA SER A 174 8.67 24.17 -19.78
C SER A 174 7.82 25.40 -20.10
N THR A 175 7.12 25.39 -21.23
CA THR A 175 6.25 26.49 -21.71
C THR A 175 4.81 26.37 -21.24
N SER A 176 4.41 25.32 -20.54
CA SER A 176 3.02 25.07 -20.13
C SER A 176 2.40 26.15 -19.23
N GLY A 177 3.21 27.01 -18.61
CA GLY A 177 2.74 28.01 -17.65
C GLY A 177 2.29 27.42 -16.30
N ILE A 178 2.27 26.08 -16.18
CA ILE A 178 1.89 25.36 -14.97
C ILE A 178 3.03 25.40 -13.96
N LYS A 179 2.71 25.60 -12.69
CA LYS A 179 3.68 25.64 -11.57
C LYS A 179 4.07 24.23 -11.11
N ASN A 180 3.06 23.40 -10.82
CA ASN A 180 3.23 22.04 -10.30
C ASN A 180 3.41 21.03 -11.45
N LYS A 181 4.43 21.23 -12.28
CA LYS A 181 4.70 20.42 -13.46
C LYS A 181 4.88 18.94 -13.11
N GLY A 182 4.18 18.06 -13.83
CA GLY A 182 4.23 16.62 -13.63
C GLY A 182 3.60 16.11 -12.32
N LYS A 183 2.84 16.94 -11.61
CA LYS A 183 2.24 16.62 -10.31
C LYS A 183 0.71 16.56 -10.36
N TYR A 184 0.09 15.88 -9.39
CA TYR A 184 -1.37 15.88 -9.24
C TYR A 184 -1.95 17.31 -9.24
N LEU A 185 -1.28 18.22 -8.54
CA LEU A 185 -1.72 19.61 -8.42
C LEU A 185 -1.72 20.40 -9.73
N ALA A 186 -1.04 19.92 -10.78
CA ALA A 186 -1.09 20.55 -12.11
C ALA A 186 -2.51 20.72 -12.62
N LEU A 187 -3.40 19.76 -12.32
CA LEU A 187 -4.80 19.77 -12.71
C LEU A 187 -5.72 20.58 -11.79
N THR A 188 -5.15 21.31 -10.83
CA THR A 188 -5.88 22.25 -9.96
C THR A 188 -5.63 23.71 -10.33
N GLU A 189 -4.71 23.95 -11.28
CA GLU A 189 -4.28 25.29 -11.65
C GLU A 189 -5.12 25.83 -12.83
N HIS A 190 -5.75 27.00 -12.63
CA HIS A 190 -6.49 27.73 -13.65
C HIS A 190 -5.72 28.92 -14.20
N GLY A 191 -6.09 29.39 -15.41
CA GLY A 191 -5.49 30.55 -16.06
C GLY A 191 -4.10 30.30 -16.61
N THR A 192 -3.68 29.04 -16.72
CA THR A 192 -2.36 28.69 -17.28
C THR A 192 -2.39 28.73 -18.80
N MET A 193 -1.32 29.25 -19.39
CA MET A 193 -1.16 29.40 -20.83
C MET A 193 0.28 29.10 -21.25
N ASN A 194 0.44 28.60 -22.48
CA ASN A 194 1.75 28.47 -23.11
C ASN A 194 2.29 29.81 -23.65
N SER A 195 3.47 29.78 -24.27
CA SER A 195 4.10 30.95 -24.90
C SER A 195 3.24 31.61 -25.99
N ASP A 196 2.39 30.83 -26.67
CA ASP A 196 1.51 31.29 -27.74
C ASP A 196 0.15 31.78 -27.21
N LYS A 197 0.01 31.89 -25.89
CA LYS A 197 -1.21 32.28 -25.18
C LYS A 197 -2.40 31.32 -25.37
N LEU A 198 -2.12 30.06 -25.67
CA LEU A 198 -3.11 29.00 -25.70
C LEU A 198 -3.30 28.44 -24.29
N LEU A 199 -4.54 28.12 -23.90
CA LEU A 199 -4.85 27.52 -22.61
C LEU A 199 -4.15 26.18 -22.45
N THR A 200 -3.67 25.92 -21.22
CA THR A 200 -3.03 24.66 -20.81
C THR A 200 -3.73 24.09 -19.58
N GLY A 201 -3.34 22.92 -19.15
CA GLY A 201 -3.86 22.30 -17.93
C GLY A 201 -5.39 22.05 -17.97
N ILE A 202 -6.04 22.26 -16.85
CA ILE A 202 -7.47 21.99 -16.71
C ILE A 202 -8.33 22.89 -17.64
N ASP A 203 -7.90 24.11 -17.86
CA ASP A 203 -8.65 25.06 -18.73
C ASP A 203 -8.62 24.63 -20.21
N HIS A 204 -7.54 24.00 -20.67
CA HIS A 204 -7.50 23.37 -21.98
C HIS A 204 -8.51 22.21 -22.08
N LEU A 205 -8.63 21.38 -21.07
CA LEU A 205 -9.60 20.28 -21.04
C LEU A 205 -11.05 20.81 -21.09
N ILE A 206 -11.32 21.93 -20.39
CA ILE A 206 -12.63 22.60 -20.42
C ILE A 206 -12.92 23.15 -21.83
N GLU A 207 -11.96 23.87 -22.45
CA GLU A 207 -12.08 24.41 -23.79
C GLU A 207 -12.30 23.31 -24.82
N LEU A 208 -11.62 22.19 -24.70
CA LEU A 208 -11.78 21.02 -25.57
C LEU A 208 -13.14 20.34 -25.42
N GLY A 209 -13.83 20.58 -24.30
CA GLY A 209 -15.18 20.05 -24.05
C GLY A 209 -15.21 18.58 -23.68
N VAL A 210 -14.10 18.04 -23.11
CA VAL A 210 -14.04 16.65 -22.64
C VAL A 210 -14.93 16.45 -21.41
N THR A 211 -15.52 15.29 -21.31
CA THR A 211 -16.40 14.92 -20.18
C THR A 211 -15.71 13.99 -19.19
N HIS A 212 -14.63 13.35 -19.60
CA HIS A 212 -13.84 12.41 -18.81
C HIS A 212 -12.36 12.58 -19.10
N VAL A 213 -11.57 12.49 -18.04
CA VAL A 213 -10.14 12.25 -18.13
C VAL A 213 -9.87 10.81 -17.74
N HIS A 214 -9.20 10.08 -18.62
CA HIS A 214 -8.69 8.73 -18.36
C HIS A 214 -7.20 8.86 -17.99
N LEU A 215 -6.92 8.68 -16.71
CA LEU A 215 -5.56 8.77 -16.19
C LEU A 215 -4.84 7.44 -16.44
N LEU A 216 -3.68 7.48 -17.09
CA LEU A 216 -2.74 6.35 -17.07
C LEU A 216 -2.46 5.92 -15.62
N PRO A 217 -1.97 4.70 -15.36
CA PRO A 217 -1.91 4.16 -14.03
C PRO A 217 -1.36 5.13 -13.00
N SER A 218 -2.14 5.35 -11.95
CA SER A 218 -1.85 6.31 -10.87
C SER A 218 -1.60 5.60 -9.54
N SER A 219 -1.68 4.27 -9.52
CA SER A 219 -1.31 3.46 -8.37
C SER A 219 0.20 3.35 -8.27
N ASP A 220 0.71 3.23 -7.05
CA ASP A 220 2.13 3.13 -6.73
C ASP A 220 2.82 2.04 -7.54
N TYR A 221 3.82 2.40 -8.31
CA TYR A 221 4.55 1.57 -9.24
C TYR A 221 6.07 1.60 -8.95
N ALA A 222 6.83 0.63 -9.46
CA ALA A 222 8.16 0.32 -8.95
C ALA A 222 9.31 1.01 -9.65
N SER A 223 9.17 1.39 -10.95
CA SER A 223 10.33 1.76 -11.78
C SER A 223 10.81 3.20 -11.61
N ILE A 224 10.11 4.04 -10.87
CA ILE A 224 10.57 5.40 -10.55
C ILE A 224 11.08 5.46 -9.13
N ASP A 225 12.33 5.87 -8.97
CA ASP A 225 12.88 6.18 -7.65
C ASP A 225 12.35 7.54 -7.18
N GLU A 226 11.39 7.50 -6.24
CA GLU A 226 10.75 8.70 -5.68
C GLU A 226 11.74 9.60 -4.92
N THR A 227 12.94 9.12 -4.59
CA THR A 227 14.00 9.91 -3.94
C THR A 227 14.81 10.74 -4.92
N LYS A 228 14.60 10.55 -6.25
CA LYS A 228 15.38 11.16 -7.34
C LYS A 228 14.50 11.75 -8.43
N LEU A 229 13.43 12.43 -8.03
CA LEU A 229 12.44 12.98 -8.97
C LEU A 229 12.98 14.12 -9.86
N GLU A 230 14.14 14.68 -9.55
CA GLU A 230 14.87 15.62 -10.40
C GLU A 230 15.53 14.94 -11.61
N GLU A 231 15.78 13.63 -11.54
CA GLU A 231 16.23 12.83 -12.67
C GLU A 231 15.03 12.60 -13.61
N ASN A 232 15.25 12.83 -14.90
CA ASN A 232 14.14 12.77 -15.87
C ASN A 232 13.79 11.32 -16.25
N HIS A 233 13.29 10.56 -15.28
CA HIS A 233 12.79 9.21 -15.50
C HIS A 233 11.34 9.24 -15.97
N TYR A 234 11.01 8.38 -16.93
CA TYR A 234 9.67 8.22 -17.48
C TYR A 234 9.18 6.80 -17.33
N ASN A 235 7.93 6.67 -16.86
CA ASN A 235 7.22 5.39 -16.79
C ASN A 235 5.73 5.63 -17.04
N TRP A 236 5.09 4.73 -17.71
CA TRP A 236 3.64 4.77 -17.92
C TRP A 236 2.83 4.29 -16.69
N GLY A 237 3.49 3.66 -15.70
CA GLY A 237 2.85 3.17 -14.48
C GLY A 237 2.31 1.73 -14.58
N TYR A 238 2.63 1.00 -15.66
CA TYR A 238 2.18 -0.38 -15.85
C TYR A 238 3.09 -1.43 -15.18
N ASP A 239 3.70 -1.06 -14.07
CA ASP A 239 4.55 -1.93 -13.24
C ASP A 239 4.17 -1.83 -11.75
N PRO A 240 2.93 -2.24 -11.39
CA PRO A 240 2.34 -1.97 -10.10
C PRO A 240 3.08 -2.66 -8.95
N ALA A 241 3.24 -1.93 -7.85
CA ALA A 241 3.78 -2.40 -6.57
C ALA A 241 2.72 -2.41 -5.46
N ASN A 242 1.98 -1.31 -5.27
CA ASN A 242 0.93 -1.20 -4.28
C ASN A 242 -0.37 -0.68 -4.95
N TYR A 243 -1.32 -1.57 -5.20
CA TYR A 243 -2.53 -1.26 -5.97
C TYR A 243 -3.44 -0.18 -5.38
N ASN A 244 -3.46 -0.04 -4.05
CA ASN A 244 -4.43 0.82 -3.36
C ASN A 244 -3.82 2.15 -2.88
N VAL A 245 -2.66 2.53 -3.40
CA VAL A 245 -1.91 3.72 -2.99
C VAL A 245 -1.70 4.62 -4.20
N PRO A 246 -1.95 5.94 -4.13
CA PRO A 246 -1.54 6.87 -5.16
C PRO A 246 -0.01 6.93 -5.28
N ASP A 247 0.52 6.99 -6.49
CA ASP A 247 1.96 7.05 -6.75
C ASP A 247 2.59 8.33 -6.20
N GLY A 248 3.75 8.20 -5.57
CA GLY A 248 4.42 9.33 -4.92
C GLY A 248 5.21 10.22 -5.88
N SER A 249 5.56 9.75 -7.07
CA SER A 249 6.29 10.56 -8.06
C SER A 249 5.46 11.75 -8.55
N TYR A 250 4.14 11.64 -8.50
CA TYR A 250 3.20 12.73 -8.84
C TYR A 250 2.84 13.62 -7.65
N SER A 251 3.32 13.32 -6.44
CA SER A 251 3.16 14.17 -5.25
C SER A 251 4.22 15.27 -5.19
N THR A 252 3.88 16.40 -4.57
CA THR A 252 4.86 17.45 -4.29
C THR A 252 5.85 17.07 -3.19
N ASP A 253 5.47 16.12 -2.32
CA ASP A 253 6.34 15.57 -1.28
C ASP A 253 6.10 14.05 -1.13
N PRO A 254 6.94 13.21 -1.77
CA PRO A 254 6.82 11.75 -1.69
C PRO A 254 7.18 11.18 -0.32
N TYR A 255 7.93 11.94 0.51
CA TYR A 255 8.30 11.52 1.86
C TYR A 255 7.16 11.62 2.88
N GLN A 256 6.09 12.38 2.55
CA GLN A 256 4.91 12.54 3.38
C GLN A 256 3.73 11.75 2.81
N PRO A 257 3.44 10.55 3.31
CA PRO A 257 2.41 9.66 2.74
C PRO A 257 1.03 10.29 2.61
N ALA A 258 0.64 11.16 3.56
CA ALA A 258 -0.65 11.86 3.50
C ALA A 258 -0.73 12.87 2.35
N THR A 259 0.40 13.42 1.90
CA THR A 259 0.45 14.42 0.84
C THR A 259 -0.02 13.84 -0.50
N ARG A 260 0.50 12.67 -0.93
CA ARG A 260 0.09 12.03 -2.18
C ARG A 260 -1.42 11.73 -2.22
N VAL A 261 -1.98 11.29 -1.09
CA VAL A 261 -3.42 11.01 -0.97
C VAL A 261 -4.24 12.30 -1.07
N LYS A 262 -3.83 13.35 -0.35
CA LYS A 262 -4.52 14.63 -0.36
C LYS A 262 -4.49 15.30 -1.72
N GLU A 263 -3.34 15.34 -2.37
CA GLU A 263 -3.17 15.96 -3.69
C GLU A 263 -3.94 15.21 -4.78
N PHE A 264 -3.96 13.87 -4.73
CA PHE A 264 -4.81 13.07 -5.61
C PHE A 264 -6.30 13.43 -5.44
N LYS A 265 -6.77 13.56 -4.20
CA LYS A 265 -8.15 14.02 -3.91
C LYS A 265 -8.41 15.45 -4.40
N GLN A 266 -7.44 16.36 -4.25
CA GLN A 266 -7.57 17.74 -4.76
C GLN A 266 -7.71 17.76 -6.28
N MET A 267 -6.92 16.97 -6.99
CA MET A 267 -7.03 16.81 -8.43
C MET A 267 -8.41 16.30 -8.85
N VAL A 268 -8.88 15.23 -8.24
CA VAL A 268 -10.22 14.67 -8.53
C VAL A 268 -11.31 15.70 -8.28
N GLN A 269 -11.24 16.42 -7.16
CA GLN A 269 -12.20 17.46 -6.81
C GLN A 269 -12.17 18.63 -7.79
N ALA A 270 -10.99 19.05 -8.26
CA ALA A 270 -10.86 20.11 -9.25
C ALA A 270 -11.48 19.70 -10.59
N LEU A 271 -11.22 18.49 -11.05
CA LEU A 271 -11.84 17.95 -12.27
C LEU A 271 -13.35 17.84 -12.13
N HIS A 272 -13.88 17.39 -11.00
CA HIS A 272 -15.32 17.33 -10.74
C HIS A 272 -15.96 18.73 -10.78
N ARG A 273 -15.32 19.73 -10.17
CA ARG A 273 -15.79 21.13 -10.22
C ARG A 273 -15.78 21.71 -11.63
N ALA A 274 -14.85 21.26 -12.47
CA ALA A 274 -14.79 21.61 -13.89
C ALA A 274 -15.81 20.84 -14.75
N GLY A 275 -16.64 19.97 -14.17
CA GLY A 275 -17.60 19.15 -14.90
C GLY A 275 -17.00 17.89 -15.54
N ILE A 276 -15.75 17.57 -15.24
CA ILE A 276 -14.98 16.47 -15.82
C ILE A 276 -14.92 15.30 -14.82
N ARG A 277 -15.19 14.08 -15.28
CA ARG A 277 -15.09 12.85 -14.49
C ARG A 277 -13.70 12.24 -14.62
N VAL A 278 -13.32 11.46 -13.64
CA VAL A 278 -12.04 10.74 -13.64
C VAL A 278 -12.29 9.25 -13.88
N ILE A 279 -11.53 8.68 -14.81
CA ILE A 279 -11.39 7.25 -15.05
C ILE A 279 -9.97 6.89 -14.61
N MET A 280 -9.84 5.90 -13.73
CA MET A 280 -8.54 5.36 -13.31
C MET A 280 -8.22 4.09 -14.08
N ASP A 281 -7.04 4.04 -14.68
CA ASP A 281 -6.50 2.79 -15.24
C ASP A 281 -5.92 1.96 -14.09
N MET A 282 -6.43 0.74 -13.93
CA MET A 282 -6.04 -0.16 -12.83
C MET A 282 -5.42 -1.44 -13.38
N VAL A 283 -4.16 -1.66 -13.02
CA VAL A 283 -3.33 -2.77 -13.52
C VAL A 283 -3.43 -3.97 -12.57
N TYR A 284 -4.57 -4.68 -12.59
CA TYR A 284 -4.77 -5.85 -11.71
C TYR A 284 -4.30 -7.18 -12.31
N ASN A 285 -3.80 -7.18 -13.53
CA ASN A 285 -3.47 -8.38 -14.27
C ASN A 285 -2.04 -8.91 -14.06
N HIS A 286 -1.17 -8.14 -13.40
CA HIS A 286 0.20 -8.54 -13.07
C HIS A 286 0.80 -7.66 -11.97
N THR A 287 1.95 -8.08 -11.43
CA THR A 287 2.81 -7.26 -10.56
C THR A 287 4.17 -7.02 -11.22
N PHE A 288 4.86 -5.95 -10.82
CA PHE A 288 6.22 -5.65 -11.28
C PHE A 288 7.20 -6.81 -11.03
N ASN A 289 7.15 -7.40 -9.84
CA ASN A 289 8.06 -8.45 -9.41
C ASN A 289 7.25 -9.59 -8.78
N THR A 290 7.59 -10.83 -9.09
CA THR A 290 6.91 -12.01 -8.53
C THR A 290 7.58 -12.48 -7.23
N VAL A 291 8.92 -12.49 -7.17
CA VAL A 291 9.66 -13.09 -6.04
C VAL A 291 9.61 -12.19 -4.79
N GLU A 292 9.69 -10.88 -5.00
CA GLU A 292 9.69 -9.90 -3.92
C GLU A 292 8.38 -9.12 -3.81
N SER A 293 7.34 -9.56 -4.53
CA SER A 293 6.03 -8.92 -4.47
C SER A 293 5.42 -9.03 -3.07
N ASN A 294 4.54 -8.10 -2.75
CA ASN A 294 3.76 -8.15 -1.52
C ASN A 294 2.90 -9.42 -1.44
N PHE A 295 2.45 -9.92 -2.57
CA PHE A 295 1.70 -11.18 -2.69
C PHE A 295 2.54 -12.38 -2.25
N GLU A 296 3.74 -12.55 -2.85
CA GLU A 296 4.59 -13.68 -2.58
C GLU A 296 5.15 -13.66 -1.15
N ARG A 297 5.50 -12.48 -0.64
CA ARG A 297 5.95 -12.31 0.74
C ARG A 297 4.87 -12.58 1.78
N THR A 298 3.59 -12.48 1.40
CA THR A 298 2.47 -12.69 2.32
C THR A 298 1.90 -14.11 2.24
N VAL A 299 1.58 -14.60 1.04
CA VAL A 299 1.04 -15.95 0.80
C VAL A 299 1.63 -16.50 -0.48
N PRO A 300 2.81 -17.14 -0.41
CA PRO A 300 3.52 -17.63 -1.58
C PRO A 300 2.67 -18.49 -2.50
N GLY A 301 2.70 -18.19 -3.80
CA GLY A 301 2.02 -18.92 -4.88
C GLY A 301 0.51 -18.72 -4.97
N TYR A 302 -0.14 -18.11 -3.98
CA TYR A 302 -1.61 -18.02 -3.92
C TYR A 302 -2.22 -17.03 -4.91
N PHE A 303 -1.61 -15.88 -5.08
CA PHE A 303 -2.17 -14.79 -5.90
C PHE A 303 -1.83 -14.87 -7.37
N TYR A 304 -0.85 -15.70 -7.73
CA TYR A 304 -0.42 -15.87 -9.12
C TYR A 304 -1.05 -17.10 -9.75
N ARG A 305 -1.56 -16.95 -10.95
CA ARG A 305 -2.01 -18.07 -11.77
C ARG A 305 -0.83 -18.97 -12.14
N GLN A 306 -1.05 -20.26 -12.03
CA GLN A 306 -0.05 -21.28 -12.34
C GLN A 306 -0.57 -22.21 -13.45
N LYS A 307 0.36 -22.70 -14.24
CA LYS A 307 0.11 -23.78 -15.20
C LYS A 307 0.07 -25.13 -14.48
N GLU A 308 -0.35 -26.18 -15.17
CA GLU A 308 -0.40 -27.54 -14.62
C GLU A 308 0.96 -28.05 -14.10
N ASP A 309 2.07 -27.55 -14.67
CA ASP A 309 3.45 -27.89 -14.25
C ASP A 309 3.95 -27.05 -13.06
N GLY A 310 3.10 -26.18 -12.49
CA GLY A 310 3.44 -25.30 -11.36
C GLY A 310 4.23 -24.05 -11.75
N THR A 311 4.54 -23.83 -13.03
CA THR A 311 5.16 -22.58 -13.48
C THR A 311 4.13 -21.46 -13.57
N LEU A 312 4.56 -20.20 -13.44
CA LEU A 312 3.66 -19.04 -13.53
C LEU A 312 3.03 -18.93 -14.92
N ALA A 313 1.74 -18.66 -14.96
CA ALA A 313 1.06 -18.25 -16.18
C ALA A 313 1.53 -16.84 -16.60
N ASN A 314 1.41 -16.54 -17.90
CA ASN A 314 1.82 -15.25 -18.47
C ASN A 314 0.79 -14.75 -19.50
N GLY A 315 -0.49 -14.84 -19.19
CA GLY A 315 -1.57 -14.33 -20.04
C GLY A 315 -1.54 -12.81 -20.17
N SER A 316 -0.97 -12.13 -19.19
CA SER A 316 -0.75 -10.67 -19.23
C SER A 316 0.32 -10.26 -20.26
N GLY A 317 1.24 -11.15 -20.64
CA GLY A 317 2.45 -10.83 -21.41
C GLY A 317 3.56 -10.13 -20.62
N CYS A 318 3.38 -9.91 -19.31
CA CYS A 318 4.31 -9.17 -18.43
C CYS A 318 5.15 -10.08 -17.52
N GLY A 319 5.16 -11.39 -17.78
CA GLY A 319 5.96 -12.38 -17.04
C GLY A 319 5.23 -13.05 -15.88
N ASN A 320 4.07 -12.55 -15.48
CA ASN A 320 3.19 -13.14 -14.48
C ASN A 320 1.72 -12.77 -14.73
N GLU A 321 0.82 -13.43 -14.04
CA GLU A 321 -0.63 -13.20 -14.12
C GLU A 321 -1.25 -13.39 -12.74
N THR A 322 -2.06 -12.41 -12.29
CA THR A 322 -2.79 -12.46 -11.00
C THR A 322 -4.27 -12.76 -11.18
#